data_ffe6585f8b611b90be1bd4b03260b360
#
_entry.id   ffe6585f8b611b90be1bd4b03260b360
#
_cell.length_a   1.000
_cell.length_b   1.000
_cell.length_c   1.000
_cell.angle_alpha   90.00
_cell.angle_beta   90.00
_cell.angle_gamma   90.00
#
_symmetry.space_group_name_H-M   'P 1'
#
loop_
_entity.id
_entity.type
_entity.pdbx_description
1 polymer ?
#
loop_
_entity_poly.entity_id
_entity_poly.type
_entity_poly.pdbx_seq_one_letter_code
_entity_poly.pdbx_strand_id
1 'polypeptide(L)'
;MNEFKLYHLPIVNETQYLGLASEEELMEARDMEIAIGALPISLLSTFTFENAHIYEVIRLFSELQLSVVPVLDQQKNYLGLVSINHLLNYTANLYAVNEPGGIIVLSISNRNNSLSHMSQIVEAENAQILSSYVSSFPDSTRLEVTLKINKTELSAIIASFERYDYEVKGVFNNSSHDDGSMDRFNSFMNYLNV
;
A
#
# COMPACT_ATOMS: atom_id res chain seq x y z
N MET A 1 -8.37 10.17 -20.67
CA MET A 1 -8.86 9.76 -19.36
C MET A 1 -9.50 8.39 -19.40
N ASN A 2 -10.56 8.17 -20.16
CA ASN A 2 -11.30 6.90 -20.20
C ASN A 2 -10.43 5.67 -20.56
N GLU A 3 -9.52 5.79 -21.52
CA GLU A 3 -8.65 4.69 -21.97
C GLU A 3 -7.74 4.17 -20.83
N PHE A 4 -7.24 5.05 -19.97
CA PHE A 4 -6.35 4.71 -18.86
C PHE A 4 -7.07 4.64 -17.52
N LYS A 5 -8.40 4.86 -17.48
CA LYS A 5 -9.21 4.95 -16.26
C LYS A 5 -8.63 5.93 -15.23
N LEU A 6 -8.22 7.11 -15.73
CA LEU A 6 -7.69 8.19 -14.91
C LEU A 6 -8.72 9.31 -14.82
N TYR A 7 -8.92 9.84 -13.61
CA TYR A 7 -9.82 10.96 -13.33
C TYR A 7 -9.07 12.30 -13.21
N HIS A 8 -7.74 12.26 -13.28
CA HIS A 8 -6.88 13.44 -13.21
C HIS A 8 -5.79 13.33 -14.26
N LEU A 9 -5.43 14.46 -14.89
CA LEU A 9 -4.31 14.54 -15.83
C LEU A 9 -3.44 15.76 -15.53
N PRO A 10 -2.09 15.62 -15.55
CA PRO A 10 -1.19 16.76 -15.45
C PRO A 10 -1.25 17.62 -16.70
N ILE A 11 -1.33 18.92 -16.51
CA ILE A 11 -1.21 19.92 -17.55
C ILE A 11 0.20 20.45 -17.52
N VAL A 12 0.87 20.35 -18.68
CA VAL A 12 2.29 20.69 -18.83
C VAL A 12 2.47 21.61 -20.03
N ASN A 13 3.30 22.63 -19.91
CA ASN A 13 3.76 23.46 -21.01
C ASN A 13 5.24 23.19 -21.24
N GLU A 14 5.59 22.47 -22.31
CA GLU A 14 6.92 21.90 -22.53
C GLU A 14 7.36 21.02 -21.35
N THR A 15 8.23 21.54 -20.48
CA THR A 15 8.67 20.86 -19.25
C THR A 15 8.03 21.42 -17.97
N GLN A 16 7.37 22.59 -18.09
CA GLN A 16 6.80 23.26 -16.93
C GLN A 16 5.48 22.62 -16.52
N TYR A 17 5.39 22.14 -15.30
CA TYR A 17 4.14 21.68 -14.69
C TYR A 17 3.26 22.88 -14.34
N LEU A 18 2.03 22.90 -14.84
CA LEU A 18 1.04 23.96 -14.59
C LEU A 18 0.03 23.57 -13.51
N GLY A 19 -0.28 22.29 -13.38
CA GLY A 19 -1.22 21.76 -12.41
C GLY A 19 -1.89 20.48 -12.88
N LEU A 20 -2.82 19.99 -12.10
CA LEU A 20 -3.57 18.76 -12.32
C LEU A 20 -5.02 19.13 -12.61
N ALA A 21 -5.54 18.74 -13.79
CA ALA A 21 -6.93 18.91 -14.16
C ALA A 21 -7.74 17.65 -13.79
N SER A 22 -8.93 17.84 -13.24
CA SER A 22 -9.87 16.73 -13.00
C SER A 22 -10.75 16.47 -14.23
N GLU A 23 -11.22 15.24 -14.39
CA GLU A 23 -12.18 14.88 -15.44
C GLU A 23 -13.49 15.65 -15.29
N GLU A 24 -13.96 15.85 -14.06
CA GLU A 24 -15.19 16.57 -13.74
C GLU A 24 -15.14 18.01 -14.29
N GLU A 25 -14.07 18.76 -13.97
CA GLU A 25 -13.89 20.13 -14.46
C GLU A 25 -13.78 20.19 -15.99
N LEU A 26 -13.09 19.22 -16.61
CA LEU A 26 -12.98 19.15 -18.07
C LEU A 26 -14.31 18.82 -18.75
N MET A 27 -15.17 18.02 -18.11
CA MET A 27 -16.49 17.67 -18.64
C MET A 27 -17.50 18.82 -18.50
N GLU A 28 -17.31 19.73 -17.54
CA GLU A 28 -18.11 20.94 -17.41
C GLU A 28 -17.83 21.98 -18.52
N ALA A 29 -16.70 21.85 -19.21
CA ALA A 29 -16.37 22.71 -20.35
C ALA A 29 -17.38 22.47 -21.50
N ARG A 30 -18.13 23.50 -21.86
CA ARG A 30 -19.18 23.45 -22.90
C ARG A 30 -18.68 23.22 -24.29
N ASP A 31 -17.41 23.49 -24.54
CA ASP A 31 -16.77 23.42 -25.86
C ASP A 31 -15.44 22.65 -25.71
N MET A 32 -15.39 21.46 -26.31
CA MET A 32 -14.20 20.59 -26.27
C MET A 32 -13.12 21.02 -27.28
N GLU A 33 -13.39 21.98 -28.13
CA GLU A 33 -12.40 22.51 -29.13
C GLU A 33 -11.57 23.66 -28.54
N ILE A 34 -11.95 24.20 -27.40
CA ILE A 34 -11.19 25.27 -26.73
C ILE A 34 -9.88 24.72 -26.14
N ALA A 35 -8.79 25.46 -26.38
CA ALA A 35 -7.51 25.12 -25.74
C ALA A 35 -7.63 25.12 -24.24
N ILE A 36 -7.00 24.14 -23.56
CA ILE A 36 -7.06 23.95 -22.07
C ILE A 36 -6.68 25.25 -21.33
N GLY A 37 -5.71 26.02 -21.86
CA GLY A 37 -5.30 27.30 -21.27
C GLY A 37 -6.35 28.42 -21.32
N ALA A 38 -7.41 28.26 -22.10
CA ALA A 38 -8.52 29.21 -22.20
C ALA A 38 -9.77 28.74 -21.43
N LEU A 39 -9.75 27.53 -20.85
CA LEU A 39 -10.84 27.01 -20.05
C LEU A 39 -10.79 27.62 -18.63
N PRO A 40 -11.95 27.95 -18.05
CA PRO A 40 -12.06 28.47 -16.68
C PRO A 40 -11.99 27.31 -15.65
N ILE A 41 -10.93 26.49 -15.71
CA ILE A 41 -10.70 25.36 -14.79
C ILE A 41 -9.70 25.76 -13.69
N SER A 42 -9.88 25.18 -12.52
CA SER A 42 -9.00 25.37 -11.37
C SER A 42 -8.02 24.21 -11.26
N LEU A 43 -6.79 24.39 -11.71
CA LEU A 43 -5.78 23.35 -11.64
C LEU A 43 -5.32 23.11 -10.20
N LEU A 44 -5.34 21.85 -9.77
CA LEU A 44 -4.77 21.45 -8.48
C LEU A 44 -3.24 21.55 -8.54
N SER A 45 -2.63 22.31 -7.62
CA SER A 45 -1.18 22.47 -7.54
C SER A 45 -0.53 21.36 -6.67
N THR A 46 -0.81 20.11 -7.01
CA THR A 46 -0.34 18.94 -6.27
C THR A 46 0.68 18.17 -7.07
N PHE A 47 1.81 17.84 -6.46
CA PHE A 47 2.90 17.06 -7.06
C PHE A 47 3.77 16.47 -5.95
N THR A 48 4.70 15.59 -6.33
CA THR A 48 5.81 15.14 -5.49
C THR A 48 7.14 15.35 -6.20
N PHE A 49 8.25 15.33 -5.44
CA PHE A 49 9.59 15.38 -6.04
C PHE A 49 10.13 13.98 -6.32
N GLU A 50 11.03 13.85 -7.28
CA GLU A 50 11.67 12.58 -7.69
C GLU A 50 12.39 11.85 -6.55
N ASN A 51 12.86 12.59 -5.53
CA ASN A 51 13.57 12.06 -4.36
C ASN A 51 12.67 11.87 -3.15
N ALA A 52 11.35 12.04 -3.28
CA ALA A 52 10.41 11.83 -2.20
C ALA A 52 10.25 10.34 -1.85
N HIS A 53 10.06 10.04 -0.57
CA HIS A 53 9.75 8.68 -0.17
C HIS A 53 8.33 8.29 -0.60
N ILE A 54 8.13 7.01 -0.93
CA ILE A 54 6.83 6.50 -1.41
C ILE A 54 5.67 6.80 -0.43
N TYR A 55 5.93 6.95 0.86
CA TYR A 55 4.90 7.31 1.84
C TYR A 55 4.27 8.67 1.58
N GLU A 56 5.02 9.62 1.03
CA GLU A 56 4.46 10.90 0.60
C GLU A 56 3.48 10.71 -0.56
N VAL A 57 3.83 9.87 -1.52
CA VAL A 57 2.96 9.55 -2.65
C VAL A 57 1.67 8.87 -2.18
N ILE A 58 1.78 7.88 -1.26
CA ILE A 58 0.62 7.21 -0.64
C ILE A 58 -0.27 8.22 0.08
N ARG A 59 0.33 9.14 0.85
CA ARG A 59 -0.41 10.19 1.55
C ARG A 59 -1.20 11.07 0.58
N LEU A 60 -0.58 11.55 -0.50
CA LEU A 60 -1.25 12.37 -1.51
C LEU A 60 -2.43 11.64 -2.17
N PHE A 61 -2.27 10.36 -2.52
CA PHE A 61 -3.38 9.55 -3.04
C PHE A 61 -4.53 9.44 -2.04
N SER A 62 -4.21 9.18 -0.77
CA SER A 62 -5.21 8.97 0.28
C SER A 62 -5.95 10.25 0.67
N GLU A 63 -5.23 11.35 0.88
CA GLU A 63 -5.81 12.61 1.36
C GLU A 63 -6.61 13.33 0.27
N LEU A 64 -6.11 13.31 -0.97
CA LEU A 64 -6.67 14.08 -2.07
C LEU A 64 -7.47 13.23 -3.06
N GLN A 65 -7.62 11.93 -2.81
CA GLN A 65 -8.37 10.99 -3.65
C GLN A 65 -7.97 11.06 -5.14
N LEU A 66 -6.68 11.24 -5.41
CA LEU A 66 -6.14 11.39 -6.75
C LEU A 66 -6.11 10.05 -7.50
N SER A 67 -6.16 10.09 -8.82
CA SER A 67 -5.88 8.93 -9.68
C SER A 67 -4.43 8.89 -10.16
N VAL A 68 -3.74 10.04 -10.13
CA VAL A 68 -2.32 10.18 -10.46
C VAL A 68 -1.67 11.25 -9.58
N VAL A 69 -0.36 11.11 -9.33
CA VAL A 69 0.48 12.12 -8.67
C VAL A 69 1.60 12.50 -9.63
N PRO A 70 1.70 13.76 -10.06
CA PRO A 70 2.81 14.25 -10.88
C PRO A 70 4.13 14.22 -10.11
N VAL A 71 5.22 13.93 -10.83
CA VAL A 71 6.58 13.90 -10.29
C VAL A 71 7.40 15.00 -10.94
N LEU A 72 8.05 15.84 -10.16
CA LEU A 72 8.87 16.95 -10.60
C LEU A 72 10.32 16.78 -10.13
N ASP A 73 11.25 17.38 -10.87
CA ASP A 73 12.62 17.57 -10.40
C ASP A 73 12.74 18.76 -9.42
N GLN A 74 13.94 19.00 -8.91
CA GLN A 74 14.21 20.10 -7.96
C GLN A 74 14.04 21.49 -8.63
N GLN A 75 14.06 21.58 -9.93
CA GLN A 75 13.82 22.79 -10.73
C GLN A 75 12.33 22.96 -11.10
N LYS A 76 11.47 22.05 -10.62
CA LYS A 76 10.02 21.97 -10.89
C LYS A 76 9.67 21.62 -12.34
N ASN A 77 10.58 21.01 -13.08
CA ASN A 77 10.25 20.43 -14.38
C ASN A 77 9.47 19.11 -14.18
N TYR A 78 8.51 18.88 -15.04
CA TYR A 78 7.72 17.67 -15.05
C TYR A 78 8.56 16.48 -15.56
N LEU A 79 8.67 15.45 -14.77
CA LEU A 79 9.38 14.21 -15.10
C LEU A 79 8.44 13.09 -15.53
N GLY A 80 7.22 13.09 -15.03
CA GLY A 80 6.25 12.03 -15.26
C GLY A 80 5.19 11.99 -14.17
N LEU A 81 4.50 10.86 -14.05
CA LEU A 81 3.46 10.67 -13.04
C LEU A 81 3.51 9.26 -12.44
N VAL A 82 3.03 9.13 -11.22
CA VAL A 82 2.71 7.85 -10.58
C VAL A 82 1.20 7.69 -10.64
N SER A 83 0.71 6.58 -11.22
CA SER A 83 -0.71 6.21 -11.15
C SER A 83 -0.97 5.30 -9.95
N ILE A 84 -2.23 5.18 -9.55
CA ILE A 84 -2.65 4.27 -8.47
C ILE A 84 -2.26 2.80 -8.78
N ASN A 85 -2.29 2.40 -10.05
CA ASN A 85 -1.88 1.06 -10.46
C ASN A 85 -0.37 0.84 -10.30
N HIS A 86 0.46 1.85 -10.61
CA HIS A 86 1.90 1.78 -10.34
C HIS A 86 2.18 1.69 -8.84
N LEU A 87 1.47 2.49 -8.04
CA LEU A 87 1.59 2.45 -6.58
C LEU A 87 1.21 1.08 -6.02
N LEU A 88 0.11 0.48 -6.49
CA LEU A 88 -0.34 -0.84 -6.06
C LEU A 88 0.70 -1.92 -6.38
N ASN A 89 1.25 -1.92 -7.61
CA ASN A 89 2.29 -2.86 -8.01
C ASN A 89 3.57 -2.69 -7.19
N TYR A 90 3.99 -1.45 -6.94
CA TYR A 90 5.13 -1.15 -6.08
C TYR A 90 4.91 -1.68 -4.65
N THR A 91 3.73 -1.42 -4.10
CA THR A 91 3.35 -1.86 -2.75
C THR A 91 3.30 -3.38 -2.65
N ALA A 92 2.77 -4.06 -3.66
CA ALA A 92 2.76 -5.52 -3.72
C ALA A 92 4.17 -6.12 -3.69
N ASN A 93 5.12 -5.49 -4.38
CA ASN A 93 6.53 -5.91 -4.33
C ASN A 93 7.16 -5.61 -2.97
N LEU A 94 6.89 -4.43 -2.39
CA LEU A 94 7.41 -4.02 -1.09
C LEU A 94 7.00 -4.99 0.03
N TYR A 95 5.76 -5.47 -0.02
CA TYR A 95 5.23 -6.42 0.97
C TYR A 95 5.45 -7.89 0.57
N ALA A 96 6.18 -8.16 -0.51
CA ALA A 96 6.41 -9.52 -1.00
C ALA A 96 5.12 -10.32 -1.21
N VAL A 97 4.04 -9.66 -1.71
CA VAL A 97 2.72 -10.26 -1.89
C VAL A 97 2.78 -11.44 -2.85
N ASN A 98 3.58 -11.31 -3.93
CA ASN A 98 3.73 -12.32 -4.98
C ASN A 98 4.72 -13.42 -4.62
N GLU A 99 5.50 -13.26 -3.55
CA GLU A 99 6.46 -14.27 -3.12
C GLU A 99 5.74 -15.44 -2.44
N PRO A 100 6.15 -16.69 -2.75
CA PRO A 100 5.60 -17.85 -2.07
C PRO A 100 5.93 -17.81 -0.58
N GLY A 101 4.96 -18.25 0.25
CA GLY A 101 5.13 -18.24 1.69
C GLY A 101 3.82 -17.97 2.43
N GLY A 102 3.89 -17.95 3.75
CA GLY A 102 2.74 -17.71 4.60
C GLY A 102 2.82 -16.38 5.34
N ILE A 103 1.75 -16.03 6.03
CA ILE A 103 1.64 -14.82 6.83
C ILE A 103 1.25 -15.21 8.26
N ILE A 104 1.92 -14.61 9.24
CA ILE A 104 1.58 -14.72 10.65
C ILE A 104 1.26 -13.32 11.17
N VAL A 105 0.15 -13.19 11.90
CA VAL A 105 -0.24 -11.98 12.62
C VAL A 105 -0.10 -12.23 14.10
N LEU A 106 0.71 -11.42 14.76
CA LEU A 106 0.98 -11.51 16.20
C LEU A 106 0.38 -10.29 16.90
N SER A 107 -0.31 -10.54 18.02
CA SER A 107 -0.67 -9.48 18.97
C SER A 107 0.54 -9.17 19.84
N ILE A 108 0.89 -7.89 19.90
CA ILE A 108 2.02 -7.43 20.70
C ILE A 108 1.59 -6.36 21.70
N SER A 109 2.34 -6.28 22.80
CA SER A 109 2.24 -5.19 23.74
C SER A 109 3.54 -4.39 23.75
N ASN A 110 3.54 -3.20 24.36
CA ASN A 110 4.74 -2.38 24.49
C ASN A 110 5.95 -3.10 25.13
N ARG A 111 5.75 -4.25 25.73
CA ARG A 111 6.81 -5.06 26.37
C ARG A 111 7.37 -6.14 25.46
N ASN A 112 6.58 -6.66 24.49
CA ASN A 112 6.94 -7.79 23.62
C ASN A 112 6.93 -7.39 22.13
N ASN A 113 7.47 -6.23 21.77
CA ASN A 113 7.45 -5.69 20.41
C ASN A 113 8.81 -5.80 19.67
N SER A 114 9.70 -6.68 20.13
CA SER A 114 11.03 -6.80 19.53
C SER A 114 10.99 -7.55 18.20
N LEU A 115 11.03 -6.84 17.07
CA LEU A 115 11.20 -7.44 15.74
C LEU A 115 12.47 -8.29 15.66
N SER A 116 13.55 -7.93 16.38
CA SER A 116 14.78 -8.71 16.45
C SER A 116 14.52 -10.09 17.05
N HIS A 117 13.73 -10.18 18.11
CA HIS A 117 13.38 -11.47 18.71
C HIS A 117 12.48 -12.30 17.79
N MET A 118 11.51 -11.66 17.13
CA MET A 118 10.66 -12.34 16.14
C MET A 118 11.49 -12.89 14.97
N SER A 119 12.48 -12.12 14.49
CA SER A 119 13.40 -12.59 13.45
C SER A 119 14.20 -13.81 13.89
N GLN A 120 14.73 -13.79 15.12
CA GLN A 120 15.47 -14.93 15.67
C GLN A 120 14.61 -16.21 15.76
N ILE A 121 13.33 -16.07 16.14
CA ILE A 121 12.40 -17.21 16.18
C ILE A 121 12.18 -17.79 14.79
N VAL A 122 11.96 -16.94 13.79
CA VAL A 122 11.75 -17.36 12.40
C VAL A 122 13.02 -17.99 11.82
N GLU A 123 14.18 -17.39 12.05
CA GLU A 123 15.47 -17.89 11.57
C GLU A 123 15.83 -19.24 12.21
N ALA A 124 15.50 -19.45 13.50
CA ALA A 124 15.72 -20.72 14.18
C ALA A 124 14.95 -21.89 13.53
N GLU A 125 13.86 -21.59 12.84
CA GLU A 125 13.07 -22.57 12.07
C GLU A 125 13.50 -22.65 10.57
N ASN A 126 14.69 -22.15 10.24
CA ASN A 126 15.21 -22.09 8.87
C ASN A 126 14.27 -21.39 7.89
N ALA A 127 13.71 -20.24 8.31
CA ALA A 127 12.85 -19.38 7.52
C ALA A 127 13.35 -17.94 7.57
N GLN A 128 12.81 -17.08 6.72
CA GLN A 128 13.14 -15.67 6.65
C GLN A 128 11.88 -14.81 6.59
N ILE A 129 11.93 -13.64 7.23
CA ILE A 129 10.89 -12.63 7.09
C ILE A 129 11.14 -11.86 5.80
N LEU A 130 10.20 -11.92 4.85
CA LEU A 130 10.24 -11.21 3.58
C LEU A 130 9.76 -9.76 3.74
N SER A 131 8.73 -9.54 4.55
CA SER A 131 8.25 -8.21 4.92
C SER A 131 7.59 -8.24 6.29
N SER A 132 7.56 -7.08 6.94
CA SER A 132 6.87 -6.90 8.22
C SER A 132 6.31 -5.50 8.35
N TYR A 133 5.18 -5.36 9.02
CA TYR A 133 4.64 -4.07 9.41
C TYR A 133 3.89 -4.17 10.73
N VAL A 134 3.77 -3.02 11.40
CA VAL A 134 3.06 -2.88 12.67
C VAL A 134 1.80 -2.08 12.43
N SER A 135 0.66 -2.62 12.86
CA SER A 135 -0.64 -1.94 12.85
C SER A 135 -1.03 -1.51 14.25
N SER A 136 -1.55 -0.30 14.37
CA SER A 136 -2.17 0.24 15.59
C SER A 136 -3.67 0.43 15.35
N PHE A 137 -4.46 0.22 16.39
CA PHE A 137 -5.91 0.42 16.30
C PHE A 137 -6.31 1.65 17.12
N PRO A 138 -7.21 2.50 16.58
CA PRO A 138 -7.80 3.57 17.36
C PRO A 138 -8.42 2.99 18.65
N ASP A 139 -8.24 3.68 19.76
CA ASP A 139 -8.78 3.31 21.08
C ASP A 139 -8.22 2.00 21.70
N SER A 140 -7.12 1.47 21.20
CA SER A 140 -6.47 0.27 21.72
C SER A 140 -4.99 0.54 22.03
N THR A 141 -4.52 0.01 23.16
CA THR A 141 -3.08 -0.06 23.48
C THR A 141 -2.41 -1.28 22.85
N ARG A 142 -3.18 -2.11 22.14
CA ARG A 142 -2.68 -3.29 21.45
C ARG A 142 -2.15 -2.89 20.07
N LEU A 143 -1.06 -3.53 19.71
CA LEU A 143 -0.46 -3.44 18.39
C LEU A 143 -0.48 -4.84 17.78
N GLU A 144 -0.52 -4.90 16.46
CA GLU A 144 -0.33 -6.15 15.73
C GLU A 144 0.89 -6.05 14.83
N VAL A 145 1.66 -7.13 14.76
CA VAL A 145 2.74 -7.29 13.79
C VAL A 145 2.33 -8.34 12.79
N THR A 146 2.33 -7.96 11.53
CA THR A 146 2.17 -8.90 10.42
C THR A 146 3.53 -9.25 9.86
N LEU A 147 3.80 -10.55 9.74
CA LEU A 147 5.04 -11.11 9.21
C LEU A 147 4.72 -11.92 7.95
N LYS A 148 5.27 -11.55 6.81
CA LYS A 148 5.31 -12.40 5.61
C LYS A 148 6.59 -13.23 5.68
N ILE A 149 6.45 -14.55 5.59
CA ILE A 149 7.55 -15.53 5.79
C ILE A 149 7.69 -16.35 4.53
N ASN A 150 8.93 -16.64 4.11
CA ASN A 150 9.27 -17.40 2.91
C ASN A 150 9.00 -18.92 3.01
N LYS A 151 8.11 -19.33 3.91
CA LYS A 151 7.77 -20.71 4.19
C LYS A 151 6.26 -20.90 4.21
N THR A 152 5.73 -21.91 3.55
CA THR A 152 4.29 -22.19 3.52
C THR A 152 3.85 -23.04 4.72
N GLU A 153 4.73 -23.94 5.20
CA GLU A 153 4.48 -24.72 6.40
C GLU A 153 4.95 -23.93 7.61
N LEU A 154 3.99 -23.44 8.40
CA LEU A 154 4.23 -22.50 9.50
C LEU A 154 4.10 -23.12 10.89
N SER A 155 3.69 -24.38 11.04
CA SER A 155 3.35 -25.01 12.33
C SER A 155 4.48 -24.93 13.36
N ALA A 156 5.73 -25.18 12.93
CA ALA A 156 6.89 -25.10 13.83
C ALA A 156 7.18 -23.67 14.28
N ILE A 157 7.01 -22.70 13.38
CA ILE A 157 7.21 -21.27 13.67
C ILE A 157 6.13 -20.78 14.65
N ILE A 158 4.87 -21.19 14.44
CA ILE A 158 3.74 -20.86 15.32
C ILE A 158 4.01 -21.42 16.72
N ALA A 159 4.34 -22.71 16.85
CA ALA A 159 4.66 -23.33 18.12
C ALA A 159 5.84 -22.65 18.84
N SER A 160 6.81 -22.14 18.07
CA SER A 160 7.92 -21.38 18.62
C SER A 160 7.47 -20.01 19.12
N PHE A 161 6.61 -19.28 18.38
CA PHE A 161 6.04 -18.01 18.86
C PHE A 161 5.23 -18.22 20.16
N GLU A 162 4.36 -19.22 20.21
CA GLU A 162 3.57 -19.54 21.40
C GLU A 162 4.44 -19.91 22.61
N ARG A 163 5.53 -20.64 22.40
CA ARG A 163 6.51 -20.99 23.45
C ARG A 163 7.21 -19.76 24.05
N TYR A 164 7.34 -18.69 23.28
CA TYR A 164 7.89 -17.40 23.71
C TYR A 164 6.80 -16.40 24.13
N ASP A 165 5.60 -16.90 24.45
CA ASP A 165 4.47 -16.10 24.93
C ASP A 165 3.96 -15.02 23.94
N TYR A 166 4.15 -15.23 22.63
CA TYR A 166 3.47 -14.42 21.62
C TYR A 166 2.06 -14.94 21.38
N GLU A 167 1.10 -14.02 21.35
CA GLU A 167 -0.28 -14.33 20.97
C GLU A 167 -0.43 -14.32 19.44
N VAL A 168 -0.66 -15.48 18.83
CA VAL A 168 -0.92 -15.61 17.39
C VAL A 168 -2.39 -15.30 17.11
N LYS A 169 -2.67 -14.23 16.35
CA LYS A 169 -4.02 -13.78 16.00
C LYS A 169 -4.52 -14.39 14.70
N GLY A 170 -3.64 -14.59 13.75
CA GLY A 170 -3.99 -15.13 12.45
C GLY A 170 -2.82 -15.80 11.75
N VAL A 171 -3.16 -16.79 10.93
CA VAL A 171 -2.20 -17.51 10.08
C VAL A 171 -2.83 -17.67 8.71
N PHE A 172 -2.11 -17.22 7.67
CA PHE A 172 -2.56 -17.31 6.28
C PHE A 172 -1.46 -17.98 5.48
N ASN A 173 -1.73 -19.17 5.00
CA ASN A 173 -0.82 -19.91 4.14
C ASN A 173 -1.50 -20.30 2.82
N ASN A 174 -0.78 -20.20 1.72
CA ASN A 174 -1.25 -20.66 0.41
C ASN A 174 -1.13 -22.19 0.28
N SER A 175 -1.62 -22.94 1.24
CA SER A 175 -1.80 -24.38 1.04
C SER A 175 -3.03 -24.58 0.15
N SER A 176 -2.81 -24.93 -1.09
CA SER A 176 -3.82 -25.21 -2.12
C SER A 176 -4.57 -26.54 -1.88
N HIS A 177 -4.98 -26.84 -0.66
CA HIS A 177 -5.81 -27.99 -0.33
C HIS A 177 -6.55 -27.80 0.99
N ASP A 178 -7.50 -26.87 1.01
CA ASP A 178 -8.71 -27.07 1.81
C ASP A 178 -9.81 -26.14 1.32
N ASP A 179 -11.01 -26.67 1.21
CA ASP A 179 -12.22 -26.03 0.65
C ASP A 179 -12.83 -24.96 1.61
N GLY A 180 -11.99 -24.33 2.41
CA GLY A 180 -12.32 -23.29 3.37
C GLY A 180 -12.43 -21.87 2.77
N SER A 181 -12.96 -21.72 1.56
CA SER A 181 -13.12 -20.39 0.94
C SER A 181 -13.99 -19.46 1.79
N MET A 182 -14.97 -20.01 2.51
CA MET A 182 -15.86 -19.26 3.40
C MET A 182 -15.14 -18.84 4.71
N ASP A 183 -14.30 -19.70 5.27
CA ASP A 183 -13.53 -19.38 6.47
C ASP A 183 -12.43 -18.35 6.18
N ARG A 184 -11.84 -18.41 4.99
CA ARG A 184 -10.89 -17.39 4.51
C ARG A 184 -11.58 -16.05 4.28
N PHE A 185 -12.76 -16.07 3.67
CA PHE A 185 -13.57 -14.87 3.47
C PHE A 185 -13.98 -14.26 4.81
N ASN A 186 -14.48 -15.05 5.76
CA ASN A 186 -14.86 -14.57 7.08
C ASN A 186 -13.65 -14.03 7.87
N SER A 187 -12.48 -14.68 7.80
CA SER A 187 -11.25 -14.20 8.41
C SER A 187 -10.81 -12.87 7.80
N PHE A 188 -10.91 -12.73 6.48
CA PHE A 188 -10.60 -11.49 5.78
C PHE A 188 -11.58 -10.36 6.14
N MET A 189 -12.87 -10.65 6.19
CA MET A 189 -13.90 -9.67 6.59
C MET A 189 -13.74 -9.23 8.05
N ASN A 190 -13.43 -10.15 8.95
CA ASN A 190 -13.13 -9.83 10.34
C ASN A 190 -11.84 -8.98 10.47
N TYR A 191 -10.85 -9.23 9.62
CA TYR A 191 -9.62 -8.44 9.58
C TYR A 191 -9.87 -7.00 9.11
N LEU A 192 -10.78 -6.81 8.16
CA LEU A 192 -11.15 -5.48 7.65
C LEU A 192 -12.14 -4.73 8.55
N ASN A 193 -12.63 -5.31 9.64
CA ASN A 193 -13.66 -4.72 10.52
C ASN A 193 -14.96 -4.32 9.78
N VAL A 194 -15.36 -5.07 8.78
CA VAL A 194 -16.59 -4.84 7.99
C VAL A 194 -17.68 -5.82 8.41
#